data_995975a28c6d0629b3920e1eaf1b5519
#
_entry.id   995975a28c6d0629b3920e1eaf1b5519
#
_cell.length_a   1.000
_cell.length_b   1.000
_cell.length_c   1.000
_cell.angle_alpha   90.00
_cell.angle_beta   90.00
_cell.angle_gamma   90.00
#
_symmetry.space_group_name_H-M   'P 1'
#
loop_
_entity.id
_entity.type
_entity.pdbx_description
1 polymer ?
#
loop_
_entity_poly.entity_id
_entity_poly.type
_entity_poly.pdbx_seq_one_letter_code
_entity_poly.pdbx_strand_id
1 'polypeptide(L)'
;MTIHAYYGDVSHLKNEQKMFEDLLTQLKLHWGNSEDWIYLFYNTMWSGQEIDVIAFTKEAIVVIDLKNYSGNLVGSENGEWQINGELEVQGGSQINPFVQIRKNRFAVLEWFKSAELFTDQNLGFISGCIILNELSSTQMDLSHSVRKWFYVTDIANSVDTLSRLHTKGISLASDDILYLVNKLKLKEYSWNQGAAPRVRNLIQ
;
A
#
# COMPACT_ATOMS: atom_id res chain seq x y z
N MET A 1 -18.79 5.13 -2.40
CA MET A 1 -17.76 4.12 -2.18
C MET A 1 -17.67 3.70 -0.75
N THR A 2 -17.38 2.43 -0.51
CA THR A 2 -17.22 1.90 0.84
C THR A 2 -15.74 1.59 1.09
N ILE A 3 -15.16 2.19 2.14
CA ILE A 3 -13.79 1.92 2.57
C ILE A 3 -13.87 1.00 3.77
N HIS A 4 -13.23 -0.15 3.67
CA HIS A 4 -13.14 -1.14 4.72
C HIS A 4 -11.68 -1.28 5.15
N ALA A 5 -11.40 -1.13 6.43
CA ALA A 5 -10.06 -1.30 6.97
C ALA A 5 -10.07 -2.38 8.06
N TYR A 6 -9.09 -3.26 7.99
CA TYR A 6 -8.90 -4.35 8.93
C TYR A 6 -7.43 -4.43 9.34
N TYR A 7 -7.14 -5.03 10.48
CA TYR A 7 -5.77 -5.21 10.95
C TYR A 7 -5.53 -6.63 11.49
N GLY A 8 -4.27 -7.06 11.38
CA GLY A 8 -3.78 -8.29 11.98
C GLY A 8 -3.29 -8.09 13.42
N ASP A 9 -2.82 -9.16 14.06
CA ASP A 9 -2.31 -9.14 15.44
C ASP A 9 -0.79 -8.82 15.53
N VAL A 10 -0.23 -8.11 14.56
CA VAL A 10 1.20 -7.73 14.54
C VAL A 10 1.43 -6.47 15.36
N SER A 11 2.61 -6.31 15.95
CA SER A 11 2.96 -5.16 16.78
C SER A 11 2.91 -3.86 15.99
N HIS A 12 2.24 -2.83 16.54
CA HIS A 12 2.08 -1.55 15.88
C HIS A 12 3.25 -0.60 16.18
N LEU A 13 3.92 -0.13 15.14
CA LEU A 13 4.82 1.01 15.24
C LEU A 13 4.00 2.30 15.11
N LYS A 14 4.14 3.25 16.03
CA LYS A 14 3.32 4.48 16.08
C LYS A 14 3.40 5.33 14.80
N ASN A 15 4.56 5.33 14.13
CA ASN A 15 4.75 6.12 12.91
C ASN A 15 4.02 5.51 11.71
N GLU A 16 4.01 4.19 11.59
CA GLU A 16 3.29 3.47 10.55
C GLU A 16 1.78 3.59 10.73
N GLN A 17 1.31 3.52 11.99
CA GLN A 17 -0.11 3.72 12.30
C GLN A 17 -0.56 5.13 11.86
N LYS A 18 0.22 6.16 12.15
CA LYS A 18 -0.11 7.53 11.72
C LYS A 18 -0.20 7.64 10.21
N MET A 19 0.76 7.10 9.48
CA MET A 19 0.73 7.10 8.01
C MET A 19 -0.47 6.34 7.45
N PHE A 20 -0.84 5.21 8.06
CA PHE A 20 -2.03 4.47 7.69
C PHE A 20 -3.31 5.27 7.91
N GLU A 21 -3.43 5.98 9.04
CA GLU A 21 -4.57 6.87 9.32
C GLU A 21 -4.63 8.05 8.36
N ASP A 22 -3.48 8.62 7.99
CA ASP A 22 -3.39 9.68 6.98
C ASP A 22 -3.84 9.16 5.59
N LEU A 23 -3.43 7.95 5.20
CA LEU A 23 -3.90 7.29 3.98
C LEU A 23 -5.42 7.07 3.99
N LEU A 24 -5.97 6.53 5.09
CA LEU A 24 -7.43 6.35 5.24
C LEU A 24 -8.18 7.68 5.11
N THR A 25 -7.61 8.75 5.66
CA THR A 25 -8.19 10.10 5.58
C THR A 25 -8.23 10.59 4.13
N GLN A 26 -7.15 10.42 3.38
CA GLN A 26 -7.11 10.79 1.96
C GLN A 26 -8.13 9.98 1.14
N LEU A 27 -8.18 8.68 1.34
CA LEU A 27 -9.15 7.81 0.67
C LEU A 27 -10.59 8.27 0.94
N LYS A 28 -10.94 8.62 2.18
CA LYS A 28 -12.26 9.12 2.54
C LYS A 28 -12.61 10.44 1.85
N LEU A 29 -11.66 11.37 1.80
CA LEU A 29 -11.88 12.69 1.22
C LEU A 29 -12.08 12.66 -0.29
N HIS A 30 -11.33 11.82 -0.98
CA HIS A 30 -11.22 11.90 -2.44
C HIS A 30 -11.87 10.73 -3.19
N TRP A 31 -12.07 9.59 -2.55
CA TRP A 31 -12.68 8.41 -3.18
C TRP A 31 -14.14 8.19 -2.75
N GLY A 32 -14.64 8.93 -1.75
CA GLY A 32 -15.91 8.67 -1.08
C GLY A 32 -17.18 8.74 -1.93
N ASN A 33 -17.13 9.21 -3.19
CA ASN A 33 -18.29 9.41 -4.06
C ASN A 33 -18.43 8.37 -5.18
N SER A 34 -17.59 7.34 -5.25
CA SER A 34 -17.67 6.29 -6.25
C SER A 34 -18.54 5.12 -5.77
N GLU A 35 -19.10 4.32 -6.67
CA GLU A 35 -19.80 3.07 -6.34
C GLU A 35 -18.85 1.91 -6.03
N ASP A 36 -17.55 2.11 -6.20
CA ASP A 36 -16.52 1.12 -5.97
C ASP A 36 -16.24 0.92 -4.48
N TRP A 37 -15.51 -0.11 -4.17
CA TRP A 37 -15.05 -0.41 -2.82
C TRP A 37 -13.53 -0.57 -2.78
N ILE A 38 -12.94 -0.34 -1.59
CA ILE A 38 -11.55 -0.67 -1.28
C ILE A 38 -11.49 -1.33 0.10
N TYR A 39 -10.78 -2.43 0.19
CA TYR A 39 -10.41 -3.10 1.43
C TYR A 39 -8.93 -2.89 1.70
N LEU A 40 -8.59 -2.54 2.92
CA LEU A 40 -7.22 -2.32 3.38
C LEU A 40 -6.94 -3.26 4.55
N PHE A 41 -5.94 -4.12 4.39
CA PHE A 41 -5.47 -5.00 5.45
C PHE A 41 -4.15 -4.45 5.98
N TYR A 42 -4.18 -3.91 7.19
CA TYR A 42 -3.06 -3.25 7.85
C TYR A 42 -2.34 -4.22 8.79
N ASN A 43 -1.01 -4.19 8.81
CA ASN A 43 -0.14 -5.01 9.66
C ASN A 43 -0.54 -6.50 9.63
N THR A 44 -0.41 -7.12 8.48
CA THR A 44 -0.79 -8.52 8.27
C THR A 44 0.41 -9.40 7.91
N MET A 45 0.34 -10.67 8.30
CA MET A 45 1.40 -11.65 8.05
C MET A 45 1.06 -12.54 6.85
N TRP A 46 1.97 -12.64 5.87
CA TRP A 46 1.81 -13.41 4.65
C TRP A 46 3.06 -14.25 4.38
N SER A 47 2.93 -15.58 4.39
CA SER A 47 4.07 -16.52 4.22
C SER A 47 5.32 -16.11 5.00
N GLY A 48 5.13 -15.69 6.28
CA GLY A 48 6.22 -15.28 7.16
C GLY A 48 6.79 -13.89 6.92
N GLN A 49 6.19 -13.07 6.04
CA GLN A 49 6.52 -11.65 5.87
C GLN A 49 5.43 -10.78 6.47
N GLU A 50 5.84 -9.82 7.30
CA GLU A 50 5.00 -8.72 7.76
C GLU A 50 4.83 -7.71 6.64
N ILE A 51 3.59 -7.29 6.40
CA ILE A 51 3.23 -6.35 5.34
C ILE A 51 2.44 -5.20 5.96
N ASP A 52 2.88 -3.98 5.73
CA ASP A 52 2.26 -2.78 6.31
C ASP A 52 0.80 -2.68 5.86
N VAL A 53 0.54 -2.69 4.53
CA VAL A 53 -0.82 -2.62 4.00
C VAL A 53 -0.95 -3.48 2.73
N ILE A 54 -2.06 -4.21 2.60
CA ILE A 54 -2.52 -4.73 1.32
C ILE A 54 -3.86 -4.07 1.00
N ALA A 55 -3.94 -3.46 -0.17
CA ALA A 55 -5.18 -2.91 -0.69
C ALA A 55 -5.78 -3.84 -1.74
N PHE A 56 -7.08 -4.06 -1.64
CA PHE A 56 -7.89 -4.78 -2.61
C PHE A 56 -8.93 -3.84 -3.20
N THR A 57 -8.99 -3.77 -4.50
CA THR A 57 -10.08 -3.15 -5.27
C THR A 57 -10.70 -4.20 -6.17
N LYS A 58 -11.77 -3.86 -6.86
CA LYS A 58 -12.39 -4.77 -7.85
C LYS A 58 -11.39 -5.28 -8.90
N GLU A 59 -10.38 -4.49 -9.23
CA GLU A 59 -9.50 -4.72 -10.39
C GLU A 59 -8.00 -4.75 -10.04
N ALA A 60 -7.65 -4.68 -8.75
CA ALA A 60 -6.25 -4.72 -8.34
C ALA A 60 -6.05 -5.30 -6.94
N ILE A 61 -4.88 -5.92 -6.75
CA ILE A 61 -4.30 -6.26 -5.45
C ILE A 61 -2.98 -5.48 -5.36
N VAL A 62 -2.81 -4.68 -4.31
CA VAL A 62 -1.67 -3.79 -4.15
C VAL A 62 -1.00 -4.03 -2.81
N VAL A 63 0.25 -4.45 -2.82
CA VAL A 63 1.09 -4.52 -1.63
C VAL A 63 1.72 -3.15 -1.42
N ILE A 64 1.49 -2.55 -0.25
CA ILE A 64 1.91 -1.18 0.08
C ILE A 64 2.90 -1.24 1.25
N ASP A 65 3.97 -0.49 1.14
CA ASP A 65 4.96 -0.26 2.18
C ASP A 65 4.96 1.26 2.51
N LEU A 66 4.77 1.59 3.78
CA LEU A 66 4.63 2.96 4.27
C LEU A 66 5.97 3.48 4.79
N LYS A 67 6.45 4.59 4.24
CA LYS A 67 7.76 5.16 4.56
C LYS A 67 7.64 6.60 5.05
N ASN A 68 7.90 6.83 6.33
CA ASN A 68 7.81 8.17 6.94
C ASN A 68 9.01 9.05 6.57
N TYR A 69 9.17 9.33 5.27
CA TYR A 69 10.19 10.22 4.72
C TYR A 69 9.54 11.32 3.91
N SER A 70 10.20 12.50 3.84
CA SER A 70 9.74 13.66 3.07
C SER A 70 10.90 14.33 2.36
N GLY A 71 10.67 14.80 1.13
CA GLY A 71 11.66 15.56 0.34
C GLY A 71 11.82 15.07 -1.09
N ASN A 72 13.03 15.27 -1.64
CA ASN A 72 13.38 14.86 -2.99
C ASN A 72 13.90 13.42 -2.98
N LEU A 73 13.18 12.51 -3.60
CA LEU A 73 13.55 11.11 -3.65
C LEU A 73 14.35 10.78 -4.91
N VAL A 74 15.48 10.13 -4.71
CA VAL A 74 16.27 9.50 -5.77
C VAL A 74 16.45 8.02 -5.44
N GLY A 75 16.24 7.13 -6.43
CA GLY A 75 16.37 5.70 -6.21
C GLY A 75 16.44 4.88 -7.49
N SER A 76 16.77 3.60 -7.34
CA SER A 76 16.85 2.63 -8.43
C SER A 76 16.44 1.24 -7.96
N GLU A 77 16.36 0.27 -8.91
CA GLU A 77 16.05 -1.12 -8.57
C GLU A 77 17.14 -1.78 -7.70
N ASN A 78 18.41 -1.43 -7.92
CA ASN A 78 19.54 -2.17 -7.37
C ASN A 78 20.43 -1.31 -6.44
N GLY A 79 20.15 -0.01 -6.32
CA GLY A 79 20.92 0.91 -5.49
C GLY A 79 20.16 1.37 -4.26
N GLU A 80 20.84 2.03 -3.36
CA GLU A 80 20.25 2.70 -2.23
C GLU A 80 19.28 3.80 -2.70
N TRP A 81 18.25 4.05 -1.90
CA TRP A 81 17.35 5.18 -2.11
C TRP A 81 17.70 6.29 -1.14
N GLN A 82 17.65 7.53 -1.62
CA GLN A 82 18.03 8.69 -0.84
C GLN A 82 16.99 9.79 -0.88
N ILE A 83 16.77 10.43 0.25
CA ILE A 83 16.02 11.68 0.37
C ILE A 83 17.01 12.84 0.47
N ASN A 84 16.82 13.86 -0.38
CA ASN A 84 17.65 15.08 -0.44
C ASN A 84 19.15 14.80 -0.64
N GLY A 85 19.50 13.63 -1.17
CA GLY A 85 20.90 13.22 -1.40
C GLY A 85 21.68 12.80 -0.17
N GLU A 86 21.07 12.75 1.01
CA GLU A 86 21.77 12.51 2.28
C GLU A 86 21.14 11.38 3.11
N LEU A 87 19.81 11.34 3.20
CA LEU A 87 19.10 10.42 4.06
C LEU A 87 18.71 9.15 3.30
N GLU A 88 19.25 8.01 3.72
CA GLU A 88 18.92 6.71 3.18
C GLU A 88 17.48 6.29 3.54
N VAL A 89 16.72 5.84 2.53
CA VAL A 89 15.38 5.27 2.72
C VAL A 89 15.49 3.77 2.95
N GLN A 90 15.17 3.35 4.16
CA GLN A 90 15.34 1.97 4.59
C GLN A 90 14.36 0.99 3.92
N GLY A 91 14.88 -0.12 3.43
CA GLY A 91 14.12 -1.26 2.89
C GLY A 91 13.93 -2.40 3.90
N GLY A 92 13.79 -2.09 5.19
CA GLY A 92 13.83 -3.09 6.25
C GLY A 92 15.20 -3.78 6.31
N SER A 93 15.24 -5.10 6.12
CA SER A 93 16.50 -5.86 5.99
C SER A 93 17.07 -5.89 4.56
N GLN A 94 16.42 -5.22 3.61
CA GLN A 94 16.81 -5.18 2.21
C GLN A 94 17.58 -3.90 1.89
N ILE A 95 18.32 -3.91 0.78
CA ILE A 95 19.14 -2.77 0.34
C ILE A 95 18.30 -1.51 0.07
N ASN A 96 17.04 -1.67 -0.31
CA ASN A 96 16.14 -0.57 -0.60
C ASN A 96 14.66 -1.01 -0.53
N PRO A 97 13.70 -0.06 -0.52
CA PRO A 97 12.26 -0.35 -0.49
C PRO A 97 11.74 -1.15 -1.69
N PHE A 98 12.35 -1.00 -2.89
CA PHE A 98 11.94 -1.78 -4.06
C PHE A 98 12.19 -3.29 -3.86
N VAL A 99 13.34 -3.66 -3.33
CA VAL A 99 13.66 -5.08 -3.04
C VAL A 99 12.74 -5.61 -1.94
N GLN A 100 12.42 -4.80 -0.94
CA GLN A 100 11.48 -5.15 0.12
C GLN A 100 10.09 -5.42 -0.44
N ILE A 101 9.53 -4.51 -1.22
CA ILE A 101 8.17 -4.66 -1.78
C ILE A 101 8.08 -5.84 -2.76
N ARG A 102 9.15 -6.10 -3.52
CA ARG A 102 9.23 -7.28 -4.40
C ARG A 102 9.14 -8.58 -3.60
N LYS A 103 9.86 -8.67 -2.49
CA LYS A 103 9.81 -9.81 -1.56
C LYS A 103 8.43 -9.98 -0.97
N ASN A 104 7.81 -8.90 -0.51
CA ASN A 104 6.48 -8.89 0.06
C ASN A 104 5.41 -9.36 -0.95
N ARG A 105 5.50 -8.92 -2.21
CA ARG A 105 4.61 -9.39 -3.28
C ARG A 105 4.71 -10.91 -3.50
N PHE A 106 5.91 -11.46 -3.49
CA PHE A 106 6.10 -12.91 -3.61
C PHE A 106 5.51 -13.66 -2.42
N ALA A 107 5.63 -13.14 -1.21
CA ALA A 107 5.04 -13.74 -0.02
C ALA A 107 3.50 -13.79 -0.11
N VAL A 108 2.86 -12.73 -0.59
CA VAL A 108 1.41 -12.69 -0.84
C VAL A 108 1.02 -13.69 -1.92
N LEU A 109 1.75 -13.74 -3.03
CA LEU A 109 1.52 -14.69 -4.12
C LEU A 109 1.64 -16.15 -3.64
N GLU A 110 2.67 -16.47 -2.88
CA GLU A 110 2.84 -17.81 -2.29
C GLU A 110 1.71 -18.17 -1.35
N TRP A 111 1.28 -17.23 -0.53
CA TRP A 111 0.18 -17.46 0.38
C TRP A 111 -1.12 -17.79 -0.37
N PHE A 112 -1.48 -17.02 -1.41
CA PHE A 112 -2.65 -17.30 -2.23
C PHE A 112 -2.56 -18.66 -2.93
N LYS A 113 -1.41 -19.01 -3.48
CA LYS A 113 -1.17 -20.33 -4.09
C LYS A 113 -1.34 -21.46 -3.09
N SER A 114 -0.74 -21.34 -1.91
CA SER A 114 -0.81 -22.36 -0.85
C SER A 114 -2.23 -22.52 -0.26
N ALA A 115 -2.99 -21.43 -0.27
CA ALA A 115 -4.37 -21.42 0.19
C ALA A 115 -5.38 -21.82 -0.89
N GLU A 116 -4.93 -22.05 -2.13
CA GLU A 116 -5.75 -22.34 -3.33
C GLU A 116 -6.84 -21.28 -3.56
N LEU A 117 -6.49 -20.01 -3.33
CA LEU A 117 -7.39 -18.87 -3.48
C LEU A 117 -7.04 -18.06 -4.72
N PHE A 118 -8.07 -17.51 -5.36
CA PHE A 118 -7.93 -16.67 -6.56
C PHE A 118 -7.19 -17.36 -7.70
N THR A 119 -7.36 -18.68 -7.85
CA THR A 119 -6.64 -19.49 -8.84
C THR A 119 -7.01 -19.12 -10.28
N ASP A 120 -8.14 -18.47 -10.50
CA ASP A 120 -8.62 -17.91 -11.76
C ASP A 120 -8.10 -16.49 -12.04
N GLN A 121 -7.45 -15.85 -11.04
CA GLN A 121 -6.94 -14.49 -11.14
C GLN A 121 -5.48 -14.47 -11.58
N ASN A 122 -5.07 -13.39 -12.26
CA ASN A 122 -3.69 -13.21 -12.71
C ASN A 122 -2.80 -12.66 -11.58
N LEU A 123 -2.58 -13.46 -10.55
CA LEU A 123 -1.82 -13.07 -9.36
C LEU A 123 -0.35 -12.70 -9.62
N GLY A 124 0.20 -13.07 -10.77
CA GLY A 124 1.54 -12.65 -11.19
C GLY A 124 1.69 -11.13 -11.34
N PHE A 125 0.57 -10.42 -11.48
CA PHE A 125 0.52 -8.96 -11.64
C PHE A 125 0.02 -8.21 -10.40
N ILE A 126 0.09 -8.81 -9.21
CA ILE A 126 -0.07 -8.07 -7.96
C ILE A 126 0.85 -6.85 -8.01
N SER A 127 0.32 -5.65 -7.75
CA SER A 127 1.09 -4.42 -7.77
C SER A 127 1.84 -4.20 -6.45
N GLY A 128 2.94 -3.45 -6.52
CA GLY A 128 3.66 -2.96 -5.35
C GLY A 128 3.66 -1.43 -5.34
N CYS A 129 3.48 -0.82 -4.18
CA CYS A 129 3.46 0.62 -4.02
C CYS A 129 4.25 1.04 -2.77
N ILE A 130 5.18 1.97 -2.93
CA ILE A 130 5.80 2.67 -1.80
C ILE A 130 5.07 4.00 -1.63
N ILE A 131 4.52 4.23 -0.44
CA ILE A 131 3.88 5.49 -0.09
C ILE A 131 4.75 6.21 0.94
N LEU A 132 5.29 7.36 0.55
CA LEU A 132 6.06 8.24 1.42
C LEU A 132 5.13 9.27 2.08
N ASN A 133 5.62 9.95 3.12
CA ASN A 133 4.84 10.98 3.80
C ASN A 133 4.58 12.18 2.86
N GLU A 134 5.65 12.73 2.23
CA GLU A 134 5.55 13.87 1.31
C GLU A 134 6.71 13.84 0.31
N LEU A 135 6.42 14.02 -0.98
CA LEU A 135 7.44 14.08 -2.03
C LEU A 135 7.45 15.46 -2.69
N SER A 136 8.60 16.14 -2.64
CA SER A 136 8.83 17.36 -3.41
C SER A 136 9.20 17.06 -4.87
N SER A 137 9.95 15.98 -5.09
CA SER A 137 10.25 15.43 -6.41
C SER A 137 10.62 13.96 -6.33
N THR A 138 10.53 13.25 -7.48
CA THR A 138 10.87 11.83 -7.54
C THR A 138 11.67 11.54 -8.80
N GLN A 139 12.86 10.97 -8.62
CA GLN A 139 13.70 10.50 -9.72
C GLN A 139 14.04 9.02 -9.50
N MET A 140 13.38 8.14 -10.26
CA MET A 140 13.52 6.70 -10.15
C MET A 140 14.09 6.08 -11.43
N ASP A 141 15.23 5.41 -11.30
CA ASP A 141 15.79 4.60 -12.37
C ASP A 141 15.22 3.17 -12.30
N LEU A 142 14.14 2.96 -13.03
CA LEU A 142 13.39 1.71 -13.08
C LEU A 142 13.27 1.21 -14.51
N SER A 143 13.43 -0.08 -14.71
CA SER A 143 13.20 -0.73 -15.99
C SER A 143 11.73 -0.65 -16.43
N HIS A 144 11.50 -0.74 -17.73
CA HIS A 144 10.14 -0.73 -18.27
C HIS A 144 9.25 -1.85 -17.71
N SER A 145 9.81 -3.01 -17.44
CA SER A 145 9.09 -4.15 -16.86
C SER A 145 8.63 -3.87 -15.43
N VAL A 146 9.45 -3.20 -14.64
CA VAL A 146 9.13 -2.84 -13.26
C VAL A 146 8.05 -1.75 -13.20
N ARG A 147 8.11 -0.74 -14.07
CA ARG A 147 7.10 0.33 -14.14
C ARG A 147 5.66 -0.15 -14.41
N LYS A 148 5.47 -1.40 -14.82
CA LYS A 148 4.15 -1.99 -15.07
C LYS A 148 3.41 -2.41 -13.80
N TRP A 149 4.13 -2.60 -12.71
CA TRP A 149 3.56 -3.12 -11.48
C TRP A 149 4.05 -2.43 -10.20
N PHE A 150 5.04 -1.56 -10.30
CA PHE A 150 5.65 -0.89 -9.16
C PHE A 150 5.46 0.61 -9.25
N TYR A 151 5.01 1.20 -8.16
CA TYR A 151 4.63 2.60 -8.04
C TYR A 151 5.28 3.23 -6.81
N VAL A 152 5.62 4.51 -6.93
CA VAL A 152 6.10 5.34 -5.81
C VAL A 152 5.25 6.60 -5.79
N THR A 153 4.70 6.91 -4.64
CA THR A 153 3.82 8.07 -4.44
C THR A 153 3.97 8.59 -3.02
N ASP A 154 3.26 9.65 -2.67
CA ASP A 154 3.11 10.15 -1.31
C ASP A 154 1.65 10.07 -0.84
N ILE A 155 1.43 10.40 0.43
CA ILE A 155 0.09 10.38 1.03
C ILE A 155 -0.89 11.24 0.24
N ALA A 156 -0.49 12.45 -0.19
CA ALA A 156 -1.37 13.39 -0.89
C ALA A 156 -1.84 12.85 -2.25
N ASN A 157 -0.97 12.13 -2.98
CA ASN A 157 -1.21 11.59 -4.31
C ASN A 157 -1.61 10.09 -4.30
N SER A 158 -1.69 9.48 -3.12
CA SER A 158 -1.95 8.03 -2.97
C SER A 158 -3.29 7.60 -3.57
N VAL A 159 -4.34 8.40 -3.39
CA VAL A 159 -5.68 8.10 -3.91
C VAL A 159 -5.69 8.08 -5.43
N ASP A 160 -5.07 9.09 -6.07
CA ASP A 160 -4.96 9.15 -7.53
C ASP A 160 -4.17 7.95 -8.07
N THR A 161 -3.10 7.56 -7.38
CA THR A 161 -2.32 6.37 -7.73
C THR A 161 -3.15 5.10 -7.59
N LEU A 162 -3.78 4.87 -6.43
CA LEU A 162 -4.52 3.62 -6.16
C LEU A 162 -5.78 3.49 -7.01
N SER A 163 -6.49 4.59 -7.30
CA SER A 163 -7.73 4.59 -8.09
C SER A 163 -7.51 4.23 -9.57
N ARG A 164 -6.30 4.47 -10.09
CA ARG A 164 -5.92 4.14 -11.48
C ARG A 164 -5.37 2.73 -11.65
N LEU A 165 -5.14 2.01 -10.57
CA LEU A 165 -4.60 0.66 -10.67
C LEU A 165 -5.64 -0.30 -11.20
N HIS A 166 -5.39 -0.76 -12.40
CA HIS A 166 -6.16 -1.79 -13.09
C HIS A 166 -5.21 -2.87 -13.57
N THR A 167 -5.40 -4.08 -13.09
CA THR A 167 -4.56 -5.23 -13.42
C THR A 167 -5.33 -6.18 -14.34
N LYS A 168 -4.86 -6.32 -15.56
CA LYS A 168 -5.47 -7.27 -16.52
C LYS A 168 -5.51 -8.69 -15.94
N GLY A 169 -6.72 -9.24 -15.84
CA GLY A 169 -6.95 -10.58 -15.32
C GLY A 169 -7.05 -10.65 -13.79
N ILE A 170 -7.30 -9.51 -13.12
CA ILE A 170 -7.80 -9.44 -11.75
C ILE A 170 -9.24 -8.90 -11.80
N SER A 171 -10.16 -9.66 -11.24
CA SER A 171 -11.56 -9.26 -11.05
C SER A 171 -12.07 -9.89 -9.76
N LEU A 172 -12.15 -9.09 -8.71
CA LEU A 172 -12.48 -9.54 -7.35
C LEU A 172 -13.90 -9.13 -6.99
N ALA A 173 -14.58 -9.96 -6.22
CA ALA A 173 -15.83 -9.60 -5.56
C ALA A 173 -15.58 -9.21 -4.10
N SER A 174 -16.45 -8.36 -3.56
CA SER A 174 -16.40 -7.96 -2.15
C SER A 174 -16.47 -9.16 -1.20
N ASP A 175 -17.27 -10.17 -1.54
CA ASP A 175 -17.44 -11.39 -0.74
C ASP A 175 -16.14 -12.20 -0.65
N ASP A 176 -15.33 -12.21 -1.70
CA ASP A 176 -14.01 -12.86 -1.70
C ASP A 176 -13.09 -12.24 -0.66
N ILE A 177 -13.14 -10.92 -0.52
CA ILE A 177 -12.31 -10.20 0.45
C ILE A 177 -12.83 -10.40 1.87
N LEU A 178 -14.14 -10.43 2.07
CA LEU A 178 -14.73 -10.76 3.37
C LEU A 178 -14.39 -12.21 3.80
N TYR A 179 -14.31 -13.14 2.85
CA TYR A 179 -13.79 -14.47 3.13
C TYR A 179 -12.33 -14.44 3.63
N LEU A 180 -11.46 -13.61 3.00
CA LEU A 180 -10.08 -13.43 3.46
C LEU A 180 -10.01 -12.83 4.87
N VAL A 181 -10.85 -11.83 5.18
CA VAL A 181 -10.94 -11.24 6.53
C VAL A 181 -11.18 -12.33 7.58
N ASN A 182 -12.14 -13.21 7.33
CA ASN A 182 -12.48 -14.31 8.22
C ASN A 182 -11.36 -15.36 8.31
N LYS A 183 -10.78 -15.75 7.16
CA LYS A 183 -9.71 -16.75 7.08
C LYS A 183 -8.44 -16.29 7.81
N LEU A 184 -8.09 -15.03 7.70
CA LEU A 184 -6.95 -14.41 8.36
C LEU A 184 -7.28 -13.93 9.79
N LYS A 185 -8.54 -14.05 10.23
CA LYS A 185 -9.03 -13.60 11.54
C LYS A 185 -8.72 -12.12 11.82
N LEU A 186 -8.85 -11.30 10.79
CA LEU A 186 -8.58 -9.87 10.90
C LEU A 186 -9.68 -9.18 11.72
N LYS A 187 -9.29 -8.12 12.42
CA LYS A 187 -10.19 -7.26 13.20
C LYS A 187 -10.48 -5.99 12.44
N GLU A 188 -11.70 -5.49 12.52
CA GLU A 188 -12.05 -4.21 11.93
C GLU A 188 -11.25 -3.08 12.58
N TYR A 189 -10.65 -2.24 11.74
CA TYR A 189 -9.91 -1.06 12.19
C TYR A 189 -10.88 0.10 12.43
N SER A 190 -11.17 0.37 13.70
CA SER A 190 -11.98 1.53 14.08
C SER A 190 -11.13 2.79 14.09
N TRP A 191 -11.23 3.58 13.05
CA TRP A 191 -10.60 4.89 13.00
C TRP A 191 -11.60 5.98 13.46
N ASN A 192 -11.10 7.02 14.14
CA ASN A 192 -11.93 8.17 14.54
C ASN A 192 -12.45 8.93 13.31
N GLN A 193 -13.68 8.66 12.90
CA GLN A 193 -14.37 9.32 11.80
C GLN A 193 -14.67 10.82 12.06
N GLY A 194 -14.22 11.38 13.18
CA GLY A 194 -14.58 12.72 13.66
C GLY A 194 -13.47 13.78 13.74
N ALA A 195 -12.22 13.45 13.52
CA ALA A 195 -11.17 14.47 13.46
C ALA A 195 -11.14 15.09 12.07
N ALA A 196 -11.75 16.27 11.91
CA ALA A 196 -11.54 17.09 10.72
C ALA A 196 -10.02 17.34 10.54
N PRO A 197 -9.49 17.23 9.30
CA PRO A 197 -8.09 17.53 9.07
C PRO A 197 -7.79 18.95 9.55
N ARG A 198 -6.77 19.10 10.41
CA ARG A 198 -6.26 20.43 10.74
C ARG A 198 -5.68 21.00 9.44
N VAL A 199 -6.47 21.82 8.76
CA VAL A 199 -5.98 22.67 7.69
C VAL A 199 -4.87 23.51 8.31
N ARG A 200 -3.61 23.22 7.96
CA ARG A 200 -2.52 24.14 8.23
C ARG A 200 -2.84 25.39 7.40
N ASN A 201 -3.33 26.41 8.07
CA ASN A 201 -3.39 27.74 7.49
C ASN A 201 -1.95 28.12 7.07
N LEU A 202 -1.69 28.07 5.77
CA LEU A 202 -0.60 28.80 5.15
C LEU A 202 -0.97 30.30 5.28
N ILE A 203 -0.54 30.90 6.39
CA ILE A 203 -0.53 32.35 6.51
C ILE A 203 0.91 32.76 6.19
N GLN A 204 1.04 33.38 5.01
CA GLN A 204 2.00 34.36 4.51
C GLN A 204 3.47 34.18 4.89
#